data_19c9a5e218f13bfbf06a7ef103fe772d
#
_entry.id   19c9a5e218f13bfbf06a7ef103fe772d
#
_cell.length_a   1.000
_cell.length_b   1.000
_cell.length_c   1.000
_cell.angle_alpha   90.00
_cell.angle_beta   90.00
_cell.angle_gamma   90.00
#
_symmetry.space_group_name_H-M   'P 1'
#
loop_
_entity.id
_entity.type
_entity.pdbx_description
1 polymer ?
#
loop_
_entity_poly.entity_id
_entity_poly.type
_entity_poly.pdbx_seq_one_letter_code
_entity_poly.pdbx_strand_id
1 'polypeptide(L)' 'MARDPAVDLAICLSIASSFFDKPLAKGSVAIGEVGLLGEIRQVIAEEKRIKETKRLGFNLPITQKQVKYLSQAIRQYVK' A
#
# COMPACT_ATOMS: atom_id res chain seq x y z
N MET A 1 -0.45 21.38 6.98
CA MET A 1 -0.27 20.09 7.67
C MET A 1 0.48 19.13 6.77
N ALA A 2 1.54 18.57 7.27
CA ALA A 2 2.34 17.64 6.47
C ALA A 2 1.64 16.27 6.43
N ARG A 3 1.53 15.70 5.23
CA ARG A 3 1.00 14.35 5.06
C ARG A 3 2.14 13.35 5.18
N ASP A 4 1.89 12.22 5.86
CA ASP A 4 2.86 11.13 5.93
C ASP A 4 2.93 10.42 4.57
N PRO A 5 4.08 10.44 3.87
CA PRO A 5 4.19 9.81 2.55
C PRO A 5 3.88 8.31 2.57
N ALA A 6 3.99 7.67 3.73
CA ALA A 6 3.71 6.24 3.84
C ALA A 6 2.27 5.87 3.52
N VAL A 7 1.34 6.82 3.52
CA VAL A 7 -0.07 6.56 3.19
C VAL A 7 -0.38 6.67 1.69
N ASP A 8 0.58 7.09 0.87
CA ASP A 8 0.36 7.29 -0.57
C ASP A 8 -0.18 6.03 -1.24
N LEU A 9 0.45 4.89 -0.99
CA LEU A 9 0.06 3.64 -1.61
C LEU A 9 -1.36 3.23 -1.20
N ALA A 10 -1.69 3.40 0.08
CA ALA A 10 -3.02 3.07 0.58
C ALA A 10 -4.10 3.94 -0.09
N ILE A 11 -3.82 5.23 -0.25
CA ILE A 11 -4.74 6.15 -0.91
C ILE A 11 -4.95 5.72 -2.37
N CYS A 12 -3.86 5.44 -3.09
CA CYS A 12 -3.93 5.05 -4.49
C CYS A 12 -4.72 3.74 -4.67
N LEU A 13 -4.48 2.76 -3.81
CA LEU A 13 -5.20 1.48 -3.88
C LEU A 13 -6.67 1.64 -3.53
N SER A 14 -7.00 2.51 -2.58
CA SER A 14 -8.38 2.81 -2.22
C SER A 14 -9.13 3.45 -3.40
N ILE A 15 -8.49 4.39 -4.09
CA ILE A 15 -9.06 5.03 -5.26
C ILE A 15 -9.27 4.00 -6.38
N ALA A 16 -8.28 3.14 -6.62
CA ALA A 16 -8.38 2.10 -7.65
C ALA A 16 -9.49 1.11 -7.33
N SER A 17 -9.60 0.69 -6.07
CA SER A 17 -10.64 -0.21 -5.60
C SER A 17 -12.02 0.37 -5.88
N SER A 18 -12.20 1.64 -5.56
CA SER A 18 -13.47 2.34 -5.81
C SER A 18 -13.74 2.49 -7.30
N PHE A 19 -12.72 2.88 -8.06
CA PHE A 19 -12.86 3.11 -9.50
C PHE A 19 -13.27 1.84 -10.26
N PHE A 20 -12.63 0.70 -9.92
CA PHE A 20 -12.91 -0.57 -10.57
C PHE A 20 -14.05 -1.35 -9.90
N ASP A 21 -14.58 -0.84 -8.80
CA ASP A 21 -15.60 -1.52 -8.00
C ASP A 21 -15.18 -2.94 -7.62
N LYS A 22 -13.94 -3.06 -7.15
CA LYS A 22 -13.35 -4.32 -6.71
C LYS A 22 -12.70 -4.13 -5.36
N PRO A 23 -12.89 -5.08 -4.42
CA PRO A 23 -12.30 -4.93 -3.08
C PRO A 23 -10.79 -5.15 -3.10
N LEU A 24 -10.13 -4.60 -2.09
CA LEU A 24 -8.74 -4.94 -1.81
C LEU A 24 -8.70 -6.33 -1.17
N ALA A 25 -7.59 -7.03 -1.36
CA ALA A 25 -7.39 -8.34 -0.76
C ALA A 25 -7.61 -8.29 0.75
N LYS A 26 -8.29 -9.28 1.29
CA LYS A 26 -8.64 -9.32 2.71
C LYS A 26 -7.38 -9.35 3.58
N GLY A 27 -7.39 -8.54 4.63
CA GLY A 27 -6.26 -8.44 5.56
C GLY A 27 -5.11 -7.60 5.03
N SER A 28 -5.25 -6.97 3.87
CA SER A 28 -4.19 -6.18 3.29
C SER A 28 -4.08 -4.82 3.96
N VAL A 29 -2.85 -4.32 4.04
CA VAL A 29 -2.56 -2.97 4.49
C VAL A 29 -1.39 -2.45 3.66
N ALA A 30 -1.56 -1.32 3.02
CA ALA A 30 -0.55 -0.76 2.12
C ALA A 30 0.29 0.29 2.85
N ILE A 31 1.60 0.14 2.74
CA ILE A 31 2.57 1.06 3.35
C ILE A 31 3.61 1.39 2.29
N GLY A 32 3.60 2.61 1.79
CA GLY A 32 4.57 3.01 0.77
C GLY A 32 4.32 4.41 0.26
N GLU A 33 5.40 5.04 -0.18
CA GLU A 33 5.34 6.30 -0.92
C GLU A 33 5.26 5.98 -2.40
N VAL A 34 4.47 6.74 -3.14
CA VAL A 34 4.34 6.57 -4.59
C VAL A 34 4.99 7.76 -5.29
N GLY A 35 5.98 7.47 -6.13
CA GLY A 35 6.67 8.49 -6.91
C GLY A 35 5.92 8.90 -8.16
N LEU A 36 6.46 9.89 -8.86
CA LEU A 36 5.82 10.47 -10.05
C LEU A 36 5.65 9.50 -11.20
N LEU A 37 6.50 8.48 -11.26
CA LEU A 37 6.43 7.44 -12.31
C LEU A 37 5.65 6.21 -11.85
N GLY A 38 4.99 6.29 -10.69
CA GLY A 38 4.27 5.17 -10.14
C GLY A 38 5.12 4.17 -9.38
N GLU A 39 6.41 4.48 -9.19
CA GLU A 39 7.27 3.59 -8.42
C GLU A 39 6.92 3.64 -6.94
N ILE A 40 7.00 2.50 -6.27
CA ILE A 40 6.73 2.40 -4.84
C ILE A 40 8.05 2.50 -4.10
N ARG A 41 8.12 3.42 -3.16
CA ARG A 41 9.34 3.72 -2.41
C ARG A 41 9.23 3.27 -0.97
N GLN A 42 10.36 2.83 -0.43
CA GLN A 42 10.47 2.49 0.98
C GLN A 42 10.25 3.73 1.85
N VAL A 43 9.60 3.55 2.98
CA VAL A 43 9.32 4.65 3.91
C VAL A 43 10.16 4.51 5.16
N ILE A 44 10.26 5.59 5.93
CA ILE A 44 10.98 5.60 7.21
C ILE A 44 10.30 4.64 8.17
N ALA A 45 11.10 3.84 8.89
CA ALA A 45 10.64 2.89 9.89
C ALA A 45 9.66 1.84 9.33
N GLU A 46 9.88 1.40 8.08
CA GLU A 46 8.97 0.47 7.41
C GLU A 46 8.76 -0.82 8.20
N GLU A 47 9.84 -1.42 8.72
CA GLU A 47 9.74 -2.65 9.50
C GLU A 47 8.89 -2.47 10.76
N LYS A 48 9.04 -1.35 11.44
CA LYS A 48 8.26 -1.05 12.63
C LYS A 48 6.78 -0.88 12.29
N ARG A 49 6.49 -0.22 11.16
CA ARG A 49 5.12 -0.03 10.69
C ARG A 49 4.48 -1.37 10.33
N ILE A 50 5.22 -2.25 9.68
CA ILE A 50 4.74 -3.60 9.33
C ILE A 50 4.40 -4.39 10.59
N LYS A 51 5.28 -4.37 11.58
CA LYS A 51 5.04 -5.05 12.86
C LYS A 51 3.77 -4.55 13.54
N GLU A 52 3.58 -3.24 13.52
CA GLU A 52 2.40 -2.63 14.15
C GLU A 52 1.11 -3.06 13.44
N THR A 53 1.10 -3.10 12.11
CA THR A 53 -0.07 -3.53 11.36
C THR A 53 -0.38 -5.00 11.61
N LYS A 54 0.64 -5.84 11.73
CA LYS A 54 0.45 -7.26 12.06
C LYS A 54 -0.16 -7.41 13.45
N ARG A 55 0.29 -6.62 14.41
CA ARG A 55 -0.25 -6.61 15.76
C ARG A 55 -1.73 -6.26 15.76
N LEU A 56 -2.16 -5.39 14.85
CA LEU A 56 -3.54 -4.97 14.72
C LEU A 56 -4.41 -5.95 13.89
N GLY A 57 -3.83 -7.03 13.42
CA GLY A 57 -4.57 -8.06 12.71
C GLY A 57 -4.45 -8.03 11.18
N PHE A 58 -3.69 -7.10 10.63
CA PHE A 58 -3.45 -7.02 9.17
C PHE A 58 -2.23 -7.87 8.84
N ASN A 59 -2.45 -9.04 8.26
CA ASN A 59 -1.37 -10.00 8.02
C ASN A 59 -0.89 -10.02 6.56
N LEU A 60 -1.37 -9.10 5.72
CA LEU A 60 -0.95 -9.01 4.32
C LEU A 60 -0.43 -7.60 4.03
N PRO A 61 0.80 -7.27 4.46
CA PRO A 61 1.36 -5.96 4.16
C PRO A 61 1.78 -5.86 2.70
N ILE A 62 1.47 -4.73 2.07
CA ILE A 62 1.82 -4.41 0.69
C ILE A 62 2.83 -3.28 0.75
N THR A 63 4.08 -3.57 0.42
CA THR A 63 5.16 -2.59 0.45
C THR A 63 6.00 -2.70 -0.82
N GLN A 64 7.04 -1.89 -0.92
CA GLN A 64 7.98 -1.96 -2.05
C GLN A 64 8.70 -3.32 -2.13
N LYS A 65 8.65 -4.12 -1.08
CA LYS A 65 9.22 -5.48 -1.09
C LYS A 65 8.39 -6.44 -1.93
N GLN A 66 7.08 -6.25 -1.98
CA GLN A 66 6.17 -7.11 -2.72
C GLN A 66 5.97 -6.65 -4.16
N VAL A 67 5.89 -5.34 -4.38
CA VAL A 67 5.63 -4.75 -5.69
C VAL A 67 6.49 -3.52 -5.90
N LYS A 68 6.92 -3.30 -7.13
CA LYS A 68 7.79 -2.16 -7.47
C LYS A 68 7.01 -0.96 -7.98
N TYR A 69 5.86 -1.19 -8.60
CA TYR A 69 5.06 -0.15 -9.24
C TYR A 69 3.61 -0.24 -8.82
N LEU A 70 2.96 0.92 -8.80
CA LEU A 70 1.54 1.02 -8.45
C LEU A 70 0.66 0.14 -9.34
N SER A 71 0.97 0.07 -10.64
CA SER A 71 0.21 -0.77 -11.57
C SER A 71 0.24 -2.24 -11.18
N GLN A 72 1.37 -2.71 -10.68
CA GLN A 72 1.51 -4.09 -10.19
C GLN A 72 0.67 -4.30 -8.94
N ALA A 73 0.69 -3.34 -8.03
CA ALA A 73 -0.08 -3.42 -6.79
C ALA A 73 -1.58 -3.48 -7.08
N ILE A 74 -2.06 -2.65 -8.00
CA ILE A 74 -3.46 -2.65 -8.39
C ILE A 74 -3.86 -4.00 -8.97
N ARG A 75 -3.07 -4.50 -9.92
CA ARG A 75 -3.36 -5.77 -10.59
C ARG A 75 -3.36 -6.95 -9.62
N GLN A 76 -2.48 -6.94 -8.65
CA GLN A 76 -2.30 -8.06 -7.74
C GLN A 76 -3.28 -8.04 -6.57
N TYR A 77 -3.63 -6.87 -6.06
CA TYR A 77 -4.38 -6.75 -4.81
C TYR A 77 -5.79 -6.19 -4.95
N VAL A 78 -6.14 -5.60 -6.07
CA VAL A 78 -7.50 -5.10 -6.34
C VAL A 78 -8.20 -6.10 -7.26
N LYS A 79 -9.03 -6.95 -6.66
CA LYS A 79 -9.64 -8.06 -7.42
C LYS A 79 -11.13 -8.16 -7.18
#